data_fd73f93d9923b15c1ab8737b74cee661
#
_entry.id   fd73f93d9923b15c1ab8737b74cee661
#
_cell.length_a   1.000
_cell.length_b   1.000
_cell.length_c   1.000
_cell.angle_alpha   90.00
_cell.angle_beta   90.00
_cell.angle_gamma   90.00
#
_symmetry.space_group_name_H-M   'P 1'
#
loop_
_entity.id
_entity.type
_entity.pdbx_description
1 polymer ?
#
loop_
_entity_poly.entity_id
_entity_poly.type
_entity_poly.pdbx_seq_one_letter_code
_entity_poly.pdbx_strand_id
1 'polypeptide(L)'
;MDVKARKSRFRKYSLMFFIVSILLMVVSGVLGGKNANDIYGENAESTYSDDEFYIDTKDGNKLKQAKKSDKEEKCYSTEAVKQFSVVGKYLIYCTDKGKDSKLMRYDLESQKSKKLAENIQKFYAGQEIYAQNGTQIVAISYDGKNIISKVKAAVMIKYKAKKIYFLKTKEEDGLLKFEKKGKGYQVYEYDTETGKESEKDVVKK
;
A
#
# COMPACT_ATOMS: atom_id res chain seq x y z
N MET A 1 2.63 -32.32 22.75
CA MET A 1 2.13 -31.17 21.99
C MET A 1 1.88 -31.61 20.55
N ASP A 2 0.62 -31.66 20.14
CA ASP A 2 0.13 -32.49 18.99
C ASP A 2 0.56 -31.90 17.64
N VAL A 3 1.38 -32.63 16.89
CA VAL A 3 1.90 -32.31 15.55
C VAL A 3 0.76 -32.10 14.53
N LYS A 4 -0.39 -32.78 14.72
CA LYS A 4 -1.60 -32.62 13.88
C LYS A 4 -2.23 -31.21 14.02
N ALA A 5 -2.25 -30.66 15.23
CA ALA A 5 -2.80 -29.33 15.49
C ALA A 5 -1.92 -28.22 14.87
N ARG A 6 -0.59 -28.41 14.84
CA ARG A 6 0.36 -27.48 14.22
C ARG A 6 0.25 -27.47 12.70
N LYS A 7 0.09 -28.65 12.07
CA LYS A 7 -0.12 -28.80 10.61
C LYS A 7 -1.45 -28.20 10.15
N SER A 8 -2.51 -28.32 10.96
CA SER A 8 -3.83 -27.74 10.68
C SER A 8 -3.79 -26.20 10.72
N ARG A 9 -3.10 -25.61 11.70
CA ARG A 9 -2.92 -24.15 11.79
C ARG A 9 -2.09 -23.62 10.63
N PHE A 10 -1.01 -24.29 10.25
CA PHE A 10 -0.16 -23.88 9.13
C PHE A 10 -0.90 -23.91 7.78
N ARG A 11 -1.74 -24.95 7.55
CA ARG A 11 -2.62 -25.01 6.37
C ARG A 11 -3.66 -23.90 6.35
N LYS A 12 -4.24 -23.54 7.50
CA LYS A 12 -5.21 -22.43 7.60
C LYS A 12 -4.56 -21.08 7.28
N TYR A 13 -3.36 -20.83 7.79
CA TYR A 13 -2.64 -19.56 7.51
C TYR A 13 -2.15 -19.50 6.05
N SER A 14 -1.69 -20.60 5.47
CA SER A 14 -1.29 -20.66 4.06
C SER A 14 -2.48 -20.44 3.13
N LEU A 15 -3.63 -21.05 3.41
CA LEU A 15 -4.87 -20.84 2.65
C LEU A 15 -5.38 -19.40 2.78
N MET A 16 -5.26 -18.81 3.96
CA MET A 16 -5.64 -17.43 4.23
C MET A 16 -4.76 -16.42 3.48
N PHE A 17 -3.44 -16.68 3.40
CA PHE A 17 -2.51 -15.86 2.61
C PHE A 17 -2.81 -15.97 1.11
N PHE A 18 -3.17 -17.15 0.63
CA PHE A 18 -3.55 -17.39 -0.77
C PHE A 18 -4.87 -16.68 -1.12
N ILE A 19 -5.86 -16.72 -0.22
CA ILE A 19 -7.15 -16.03 -0.41
C ILE A 19 -6.97 -14.51 -0.39
N VAL A 20 -6.14 -13.97 0.49
CA VAL A 20 -5.84 -12.51 0.53
C VAL A 20 -5.06 -12.08 -0.71
N SER A 21 -4.13 -12.89 -1.21
CA SER A 21 -3.40 -12.61 -2.46
C SER A 21 -4.31 -12.69 -3.68
N ILE A 22 -5.20 -13.67 -3.75
CA ILE A 22 -6.20 -13.79 -4.82
C ILE A 22 -7.22 -12.63 -4.74
N LEU A 23 -7.65 -12.22 -3.53
CA LEU A 23 -8.56 -11.10 -3.36
C LEU A 23 -7.91 -9.76 -3.75
N LEU A 24 -6.63 -9.58 -3.46
CA LEU A 24 -5.86 -8.43 -3.93
C LEU A 24 -5.70 -8.45 -5.46
N MET A 25 -5.50 -9.62 -6.08
CA MET A 25 -5.49 -9.78 -7.54
C MET A 25 -6.89 -9.59 -8.16
N VAL A 26 -7.95 -10.06 -7.50
CA VAL A 26 -9.33 -9.89 -7.99
C VAL A 26 -9.81 -8.44 -7.84
N VAL A 27 -9.39 -7.73 -6.81
CA VAL A 27 -9.65 -6.28 -6.70
C VAL A 27 -8.85 -5.49 -7.74
N SER A 28 -7.72 -6.04 -8.22
CA SER A 28 -6.88 -5.39 -9.24
C SER A 28 -7.18 -5.82 -10.68
N GLY A 29 -7.90 -6.92 -10.92
CA GLY A 29 -7.91 -7.50 -12.26
C GLY A 29 -9.20 -8.08 -12.84
N VAL A 30 -10.22 -8.40 -12.06
CA VAL A 30 -11.40 -9.10 -12.60
C VAL A 30 -12.70 -8.60 -11.96
N LEU A 31 -13.04 -7.36 -12.25
CA LEU A 31 -14.44 -6.92 -12.21
C LEU A 31 -14.91 -6.82 -13.65
N GLY A 32 -15.53 -7.88 -14.16
CA GLY A 32 -16.22 -7.83 -15.44
C GLY A 32 -17.18 -6.66 -15.46
N GLY A 33 -16.86 -5.63 -16.26
CA GLY A 33 -17.77 -4.58 -16.62
C GLY A 33 -17.49 -3.17 -16.13
N LYS A 34 -16.65 -2.93 -15.14
CA LYS A 34 -16.00 -1.64 -14.83
C LYS A 34 -14.84 -1.91 -13.91
N ASN A 35 -13.64 -1.59 -14.34
CA ASN A 35 -12.45 -1.63 -13.51
C ASN A 35 -12.67 -0.76 -12.28
N ALA A 36 -12.10 -1.15 -11.13
CA ALA A 36 -12.06 -0.25 -9.96
C ALA A 36 -11.46 1.12 -10.35
N ASN A 37 -10.58 1.16 -11.36
CA ASN A 37 -10.06 2.36 -11.98
C ASN A 37 -11.15 3.19 -12.69
N ASP A 38 -12.16 2.58 -13.33
CA ASP A 38 -13.26 3.29 -13.99
C ASP A 38 -14.23 3.90 -12.98
N ILE A 39 -14.41 3.24 -11.81
CA ILE A 39 -15.29 3.74 -10.75
C ILE A 39 -14.60 4.84 -9.94
N TYR A 40 -13.31 4.67 -9.65
CA TYR A 40 -12.56 5.57 -8.76
C TYR A 40 -11.52 6.43 -9.49
N GLY A 41 -11.46 6.35 -10.85
CA GLY A 41 -10.49 7.03 -11.72
C GLY A 41 -9.08 6.46 -11.56
N GLU A 42 -8.16 6.93 -12.40
CA GLU A 42 -6.77 6.50 -12.37
C GLU A 42 -6.18 6.61 -10.97
N ASN A 43 -5.47 5.57 -10.55
CA ASN A 43 -4.73 5.62 -9.31
C ASN A 43 -3.81 6.84 -9.35
N ALA A 44 -3.81 7.64 -8.29
CA ALA A 44 -2.64 8.42 -7.96
C ALA A 44 -1.57 7.43 -7.49
N GLU A 45 -1.31 6.40 -8.30
CA GLU A 45 -0.14 5.59 -8.16
C GLU A 45 1.01 6.55 -8.29
N SER A 46 1.84 6.52 -7.28
CA SER A 46 3.21 6.93 -7.38
C SER A 46 3.61 6.78 -8.82
N THR A 47 3.78 7.88 -9.50
CA THR A 47 4.12 7.94 -10.91
C THR A 47 5.33 7.04 -11.11
N TYR A 48 5.12 5.88 -11.72
CA TYR A 48 6.17 4.98 -12.16
C TYR A 48 7.00 5.60 -13.29
N SER A 49 6.62 6.77 -13.73
CA SER A 49 7.27 7.56 -14.73
C SER A 49 7.38 9.01 -14.30
N ASP A 50 8.10 9.25 -13.25
CA ASP A 50 8.99 10.37 -13.32
C ASP A 50 10.11 9.91 -14.25
N ASP A 51 10.37 10.67 -15.34
CA ASP A 51 11.41 10.35 -16.31
C ASP A 51 12.81 10.19 -15.67
N GLU A 52 12.91 10.32 -14.38
CA GLU A 52 14.12 10.33 -13.59
C GLU A 52 14.34 9.09 -12.73
N PHE A 53 13.31 8.43 -12.19
CA PHE A 53 13.44 7.30 -11.27
C PHE A 53 12.67 6.06 -11.73
N TYR A 54 13.19 4.87 -11.45
CA TYR A 54 12.56 3.61 -11.81
C TYR A 54 12.98 2.45 -10.89
N ILE A 55 12.16 1.41 -10.84
CA ILE A 55 12.48 0.15 -10.17
C ILE A 55 13.09 -0.79 -11.22
N ASP A 56 14.37 -1.12 -11.05
CA ASP A 56 15.07 -2.03 -11.94
C ASP A 56 14.77 -3.49 -11.59
N THR A 57 13.87 -4.09 -12.34
CA THR A 57 13.48 -5.50 -12.16
C THR A 57 14.60 -6.49 -12.50
N LYS A 58 15.59 -6.07 -13.27
CA LYS A 58 16.75 -6.90 -13.62
C LYS A 58 17.81 -6.89 -12.54
N ASP A 59 17.84 -5.87 -11.69
CA ASP A 59 18.74 -5.74 -10.54
C ASP A 59 17.97 -5.88 -9.21
N GLY A 60 17.20 -6.96 -9.08
CA GLY A 60 16.52 -7.30 -7.83
C GLY A 60 15.53 -6.24 -7.33
N ASN A 61 14.84 -5.56 -8.23
CA ASN A 61 13.88 -4.49 -7.92
C ASN A 61 14.50 -3.30 -7.16
N LYS A 62 15.73 -2.94 -7.48
CA LYS A 62 16.37 -1.77 -6.89
C LYS A 62 15.78 -0.48 -7.43
N LEU A 63 15.68 0.53 -6.56
CA LEU A 63 15.26 1.88 -6.95
C LEU A 63 16.46 2.66 -7.49
N LYS A 64 16.41 3.05 -8.75
CA LYS A 64 17.47 3.71 -9.49
C LYS A 64 17.00 5.02 -10.12
N GLN A 65 17.94 5.88 -10.44
CA GLN A 65 17.73 7.06 -11.26
C GLN A 65 18.10 6.74 -12.71
N ALA A 66 17.24 7.14 -13.64
CA ALA A 66 17.50 6.98 -15.06
C ALA A 66 18.77 7.75 -15.47
N LYS A 67 19.57 7.13 -16.30
CA LYS A 67 20.83 7.73 -16.81
C LYS A 67 20.48 8.94 -17.69
N LYS A 68 20.79 10.14 -17.24
CA LYS A 68 20.85 11.33 -18.11
C LYS A 68 22.24 11.36 -18.73
N SER A 69 22.35 11.70 -20.00
CA SER A 69 23.49 11.50 -20.94
C SER A 69 24.91 11.49 -20.38
N ASP A 70 25.20 12.18 -19.29
CA ASP A 70 26.56 12.33 -18.74
C ASP A 70 26.67 11.97 -17.24
N LYS A 71 25.63 11.40 -16.61
CA LYS A 71 25.65 11.01 -15.20
C LYS A 71 25.59 9.50 -15.07
N GLU A 72 26.37 8.96 -14.15
CA GLU A 72 26.28 7.54 -13.78
C GLU A 72 24.91 7.19 -13.20
N GLU A 73 24.48 5.97 -13.44
CA GLU A 73 23.28 5.42 -12.83
C GLU A 73 23.44 5.39 -11.31
N LYS A 74 22.50 5.99 -10.59
CA LYS A 74 22.54 6.05 -9.12
C LYS A 74 21.49 5.12 -8.53
N CYS A 75 21.89 4.27 -7.60
CA CYS A 75 21.01 3.40 -6.84
C CYS A 75 20.65 4.03 -5.49
N TYR A 76 19.34 4.08 -5.16
CA TYR A 76 18.81 4.70 -3.95
C TYR A 76 18.37 3.69 -2.90
N SER A 77 18.28 2.40 -3.23
CA SER A 77 17.88 1.36 -2.30
C SER A 77 18.90 0.22 -2.26
N THR A 78 19.15 -0.30 -1.06
CA THR A 78 19.93 -1.53 -0.86
C THR A 78 19.03 -2.78 -0.90
N GLU A 79 17.75 -2.62 -0.62
CA GLU A 79 16.74 -3.68 -0.60
C GLU A 79 15.83 -3.57 -1.83
N ALA A 80 15.15 -4.65 -2.18
CA ALA A 80 14.10 -4.62 -3.21
C ALA A 80 13.00 -3.62 -2.83
N VAL A 81 12.51 -2.87 -3.80
CA VAL A 81 11.47 -1.86 -3.66
C VAL A 81 10.25 -2.29 -4.46
N LYS A 82 9.08 -2.20 -3.86
CA LYS A 82 7.80 -2.52 -4.51
C LYS A 82 7.03 -1.29 -4.98
N GLN A 83 7.31 -0.14 -4.39
CA GLN A 83 6.60 1.11 -4.65
C GLN A 83 7.48 2.30 -4.27
N PHE A 84 7.44 3.37 -5.05
CA PHE A 84 8.04 4.65 -4.69
C PHE A 84 7.16 5.83 -5.11
N SER A 85 7.48 7.01 -4.61
CA SER A 85 6.87 8.29 -4.99
C SER A 85 7.88 9.41 -4.81
N VAL A 86 7.86 10.39 -5.71
CA VAL A 86 8.67 11.60 -5.61
C VAL A 86 7.78 12.74 -5.14
N VAL A 87 8.12 13.39 -4.03
CA VAL A 87 7.37 14.51 -3.48
C VAL A 87 8.34 15.65 -3.12
N GLY A 88 8.38 16.66 -3.97
CA GLY A 88 9.37 17.74 -3.85
C GLY A 88 10.78 17.16 -3.84
N LYS A 89 11.54 17.42 -2.78
CA LYS A 89 12.90 16.90 -2.61
C LYS A 89 13.00 15.51 -2.00
N TYR A 90 11.88 14.85 -1.74
CA TYR A 90 11.86 13.55 -1.09
C TYR A 90 11.51 12.43 -2.05
N LEU A 91 12.34 11.40 -2.05
CA LEU A 91 12.05 10.11 -2.66
C LEU A 91 11.55 9.18 -1.55
N ILE A 92 10.26 8.88 -1.57
CA ILE A 92 9.62 7.99 -0.61
C ILE A 92 9.49 6.63 -1.26
N TYR A 93 9.89 5.56 -0.58
CA TYR A 93 9.77 4.21 -1.13
C TYR A 93 9.49 3.16 -0.06
N CYS A 94 8.83 2.10 -0.48
CA CYS A 94 8.52 0.95 0.35
C CYS A 94 9.31 -0.26 -0.11
N THR A 95 10.03 -0.91 0.82
CA THR A 95 10.78 -2.12 0.52
C THR A 95 9.85 -3.33 0.36
N ASP A 96 10.28 -4.33 -0.42
CA ASP A 96 9.51 -5.55 -0.68
C ASP A 96 10.00 -6.71 0.20
N LYS A 97 9.64 -6.67 1.49
CA LYS A 97 10.00 -7.71 2.47
C LYS A 97 8.79 -8.27 3.22
N GLY A 98 7.62 -8.27 2.60
CA GLY A 98 6.41 -8.78 3.25
C GLY A 98 6.12 -8.05 4.56
N LYS A 99 6.13 -8.78 5.69
CA LYS A 99 5.88 -8.21 7.03
C LYS A 99 6.99 -7.28 7.51
N ASP A 100 8.21 -7.45 7.03
CA ASP A 100 9.37 -6.63 7.41
C ASP A 100 9.58 -5.47 6.44
N SER A 101 8.57 -5.15 5.64
CA SER A 101 8.63 -4.03 4.70
C SER A 101 8.75 -2.70 5.43
N LYS A 102 9.63 -1.84 4.93
CA LYS A 102 9.94 -0.53 5.51
C LYS A 102 9.50 0.57 4.58
N LEU A 103 8.93 1.62 5.16
CA LEU A 103 8.74 2.89 4.46
C LEU A 103 9.98 3.75 4.71
N MET A 104 10.64 4.12 3.64
CA MET A 104 11.87 4.90 3.64
C MET A 104 11.66 6.25 2.99
N ARG A 105 12.37 7.26 3.45
CA ARG A 105 12.53 8.56 2.81
C ARG A 105 14.00 8.78 2.49
N TYR A 106 14.29 9.14 1.26
CA TYR A 106 15.58 9.66 0.85
C TYR A 106 15.42 11.16 0.52
N ASP A 107 16.22 12.00 1.11
CA ASP A 107 16.28 13.44 0.82
C ASP A 107 17.30 13.66 -0.30
N LEU A 108 16.84 14.12 -1.45
CA LEU A 108 17.65 14.29 -2.67
C LEU A 108 18.68 15.43 -2.54
N GLU A 109 18.43 16.41 -1.69
CA GLU A 109 19.35 17.51 -1.43
C GLU A 109 20.47 17.11 -0.45
N SER A 110 20.06 16.65 0.72
CA SER A 110 21.01 16.26 1.78
C SER A 110 21.64 14.86 1.57
N GLN A 111 21.12 14.08 0.61
CA GLN A 111 21.53 12.71 0.29
C GLN A 111 21.45 11.75 1.48
N LYS A 112 20.50 11.96 2.38
CA LYS A 112 20.32 11.14 3.58
C LYS A 112 19.05 10.30 3.50
N SER A 113 19.19 9.03 3.85
CA SER A 113 18.05 8.12 4.06
C SER A 113 17.57 8.14 5.49
N LYS A 114 16.26 7.99 5.67
CA LYS A 114 15.61 7.78 6.95
C LYS A 114 14.49 6.75 6.84
N LYS A 115 14.43 5.81 7.78
CA LYS A 115 13.27 4.94 7.97
C LYS A 115 12.16 5.74 8.62
N LEU A 116 10.96 5.74 8.04
CA LEU A 116 9.77 6.42 8.54
C LEU A 116 8.87 5.46 9.35
N ALA A 117 8.67 4.24 8.84
CA ALA A 117 7.82 3.23 9.47
C ALA A 117 8.21 1.81 9.04
N GLU A 118 7.66 0.82 9.74
CA GLU A 118 7.79 -0.61 9.44
C GLU A 118 6.42 -1.24 9.18
N ASN A 119 6.42 -2.45 8.61
CA ASN A 119 5.23 -3.22 8.33
C ASN A 119 4.25 -2.51 7.39
N ILE A 120 4.77 -1.80 6.38
CA ILE A 120 3.97 -1.05 5.42
C ILE A 120 3.73 -1.89 4.17
N GLN A 121 2.45 -2.17 3.86
CA GLN A 121 2.05 -2.93 2.68
C GLN A 121 2.02 -2.08 1.43
N LYS A 122 1.49 -0.86 1.53
CA LYS A 122 1.46 0.16 0.49
C LYS A 122 1.29 1.55 1.08
N PHE A 123 1.56 2.57 0.27
CA PHE A 123 1.39 3.96 0.70
C PHE A 123 0.97 4.86 -0.45
N TYR A 124 0.50 6.05 -0.09
CA TYR A 124 0.29 7.18 -0.98
C TYR A 124 0.88 8.42 -0.33
N ALA A 125 1.69 9.15 -1.07
CA ALA A 125 2.33 10.37 -0.60
C ALA A 125 1.60 11.62 -1.12
N GLY A 126 1.25 12.52 -0.22
CA GLY A 126 0.57 13.78 -0.49
C GLY A 126 1.01 14.83 0.52
N GLN A 127 0.08 15.53 1.17
CA GLN A 127 0.42 16.43 2.30
C GLN A 127 0.99 15.65 3.49
N GLU A 128 0.46 14.46 3.74
CA GLU A 128 1.01 13.44 4.62
C GLU A 128 1.20 12.16 3.80
N ILE A 129 1.89 11.19 4.37
CA ILE A 129 2.00 9.87 3.77
C ILE A 129 0.93 8.99 4.40
N TYR A 130 -0.07 8.57 3.62
CA TYR A 130 -1.07 7.61 4.06
C TYR A 130 -0.63 6.21 3.71
N ALA A 131 -0.58 5.34 4.70
CA ALA A 131 -0.02 4.01 4.53
C ALA A 131 -0.89 2.91 5.15
N GLN A 132 -0.89 1.74 4.52
CA GLN A 132 -1.45 0.52 5.06
C GLN A 132 -0.43 -0.12 6.01
N ASN A 133 -0.75 -0.20 7.29
CA ASN A 133 0.02 -0.87 8.32
C ASN A 133 -0.83 -1.99 8.95
N GLY A 134 -0.60 -3.23 8.53
CA GLY A 134 -1.48 -4.35 8.91
C GLY A 134 -2.92 -4.10 8.48
N THR A 135 -3.85 -4.07 9.44
CA THR A 135 -5.28 -3.77 9.22
C THR A 135 -5.63 -2.32 9.56
N GLN A 136 -4.67 -1.42 9.56
CA GLN A 136 -4.90 -0.01 9.84
C GLN A 136 -4.41 0.87 8.69
N ILE A 137 -5.09 1.98 8.48
CA ILE A 137 -4.62 3.07 7.64
C ILE A 137 -4.07 4.14 8.57
N VAL A 138 -2.80 4.46 8.38
CA VAL A 138 -2.08 5.44 9.19
C VAL A 138 -1.64 6.63 8.36
N ALA A 139 -1.61 7.81 8.96
CA ALA A 139 -0.90 8.98 8.42
C ALA A 139 0.48 9.08 9.07
N ILE A 140 1.48 9.32 8.25
CA ILE A 140 2.89 9.40 8.65
C ILE A 140 3.43 10.75 8.18
N SER A 141 4.00 11.52 9.10
CA SER A 141 4.69 12.76 8.75
C SER A 141 5.98 12.48 7.98
N TYR A 142 6.38 13.39 7.09
CA TYR A 142 7.60 13.25 6.30
C TYR A 142 8.87 13.16 7.14
N ASP A 143 8.86 13.67 8.36
CA ASP A 143 9.97 13.53 9.31
C ASP A 143 9.92 12.20 10.10
N GLY A 144 8.84 11.42 9.96
CA GLY A 144 8.65 10.14 10.64
C GLY A 144 8.45 10.25 12.15
N LYS A 145 8.19 11.44 12.69
CA LYS A 145 7.97 11.64 14.12
C LYS A 145 6.54 11.31 14.55
N ASN A 146 5.60 11.54 13.66
CA ASN A 146 4.18 11.33 13.93
C ASN A 146 3.65 10.18 13.05
N ILE A 147 3.07 9.18 13.69
CA ILE A 147 2.31 8.09 13.05
C ILE A 147 0.97 8.04 13.74
N ILE A 148 -0.09 8.42 13.02
CA ILE A 148 -1.44 8.55 13.56
C ILE A 148 -2.36 7.56 12.85
N SER A 149 -3.01 6.67 13.61
CA SER A 149 -4.06 5.80 13.05
C SER A 149 -5.25 6.65 12.64
N LYS A 150 -5.63 6.58 11.38
CA LYS A 150 -6.80 7.28 10.82
C LYS A 150 -8.01 6.35 10.76
N VAL A 151 -7.83 5.13 10.23
CA VAL A 151 -8.89 4.13 10.11
C VAL A 151 -8.38 2.80 10.63
N LYS A 152 -9.15 2.16 11.53
CA LYS A 152 -8.87 0.82 12.05
C LYS A 152 -9.70 -0.23 11.32
N ALA A 153 -9.26 -1.49 11.40
CA ALA A 153 -9.94 -2.63 10.79
C ALA A 153 -10.29 -2.36 9.31
N ALA A 154 -9.31 -1.88 8.54
CA ALA A 154 -9.48 -1.43 7.16
C ALA A 154 -8.34 -1.88 6.26
N VAL A 155 -8.68 -2.11 4.99
CA VAL A 155 -7.70 -2.32 3.91
C VAL A 155 -7.88 -1.22 2.88
N MET A 156 -6.84 -0.43 2.69
CA MET A 156 -6.83 0.69 1.77
C MET A 156 -6.84 0.18 0.32
N ILE A 157 -7.80 0.67 -0.47
CA ILE A 157 -7.87 0.38 -1.91
C ILE A 157 -7.05 1.42 -2.66
N LYS A 158 -7.29 2.73 -2.39
CA LYS A 158 -6.86 3.84 -3.22
C LYS A 158 -6.84 5.16 -2.46
N TYR A 159 -6.00 6.08 -2.93
CA TYR A 159 -6.03 7.49 -2.56
C TYR A 159 -6.25 8.35 -3.81
N LYS A 160 -7.25 9.23 -3.81
CA LYS A 160 -7.54 10.16 -4.89
C LYS A 160 -8.19 11.42 -4.35
N ALA A 161 -7.78 12.58 -4.85
CA ALA A 161 -8.38 13.88 -4.51
C ALA A 161 -8.56 14.08 -3.00
N LYS A 162 -7.49 13.80 -2.21
CA LYS A 162 -7.46 13.90 -0.75
C LYS A 162 -8.44 12.96 -0.02
N LYS A 163 -8.84 11.87 -0.67
CA LYS A 163 -9.74 10.87 -0.13
C LYS A 163 -9.10 9.49 -0.19
N ILE A 164 -9.26 8.72 0.88
CA ILE A 164 -8.82 7.34 0.98
C ILE A 164 -10.05 6.46 0.83
N TYR A 165 -10.02 5.56 -0.16
CA TYR A 165 -11.04 4.53 -0.35
C TYR A 165 -10.55 3.23 0.26
N PHE A 166 -11.41 2.55 1.01
CA PHE A 166 -11.03 1.35 1.74
C PHE A 166 -12.22 0.39 1.95
N LEU A 167 -11.88 -0.86 2.27
CA LEU A 167 -12.82 -1.87 2.75
C LEU A 167 -12.63 -2.04 4.25
N LYS A 168 -13.73 -2.11 4.99
CA LYS A 168 -13.67 -2.51 6.41
C LYS A 168 -13.50 -4.01 6.53
N THR A 169 -12.78 -4.40 7.57
CA THR A 169 -12.55 -5.80 7.91
C THR A 169 -13.11 -6.07 9.30
N LYS A 170 -13.59 -7.29 9.50
CA LYS A 170 -13.99 -7.81 10.80
C LYS A 170 -13.36 -9.18 11.01
N GLU A 171 -13.10 -9.52 12.25
CA GLU A 171 -12.64 -10.86 12.60
C GLU A 171 -13.84 -11.73 12.94
N GLU A 172 -13.98 -12.84 12.23
CA GLU A 172 -14.99 -13.86 12.48
C GLU A 172 -14.31 -15.23 12.47
N ASP A 173 -14.51 -16.01 13.53
CA ASP A 173 -13.93 -17.36 13.69
C ASP A 173 -12.38 -17.37 13.56
N GLY A 174 -11.71 -16.31 14.02
CA GLY A 174 -10.27 -16.12 13.89
C GLY A 174 -9.79 -15.85 12.46
N LEU A 175 -10.71 -15.47 11.56
CA LEU A 175 -10.42 -15.11 10.18
C LEU A 175 -10.79 -13.65 9.92
N LEU A 176 -9.91 -12.95 9.24
CA LEU A 176 -10.18 -11.59 8.78
C LEU A 176 -11.09 -11.65 7.54
N LYS A 177 -12.27 -11.09 7.63
CA LYS A 177 -13.25 -11.01 6.53
C LYS A 177 -13.54 -9.56 6.18
N PHE A 178 -13.84 -9.30 4.91
CA PHE A 178 -14.34 -7.98 4.49
C PHE A 178 -15.83 -7.84 4.79
N GLU A 179 -16.24 -6.64 5.17
CA GLU A 179 -17.63 -6.30 5.35
C GLU A 179 -18.40 -6.38 4.03
N LYS A 180 -19.50 -7.12 4.04
CA LYS A 180 -20.33 -7.35 2.86
C LYS A 180 -21.62 -6.52 2.92
N LYS A 181 -22.06 -6.06 1.75
CA LYS A 181 -23.41 -5.47 1.58
C LYS A 181 -24.08 -6.12 0.36
N GLY A 182 -25.08 -6.95 0.61
CA GLY A 182 -25.71 -7.76 -0.43
C GLY A 182 -24.72 -8.77 -1.06
N LYS A 183 -24.58 -8.72 -2.39
CA LYS A 183 -23.69 -9.61 -3.16
C LYS A 183 -22.26 -9.05 -3.34
N GLY A 184 -21.94 -7.92 -2.72
CA GLY A 184 -20.65 -7.24 -2.90
C GLY A 184 -19.98 -6.85 -1.59
N TYR A 185 -18.99 -5.97 -1.69
CA TYR A 185 -18.26 -5.39 -0.57
C TYR A 185 -18.57 -3.90 -0.48
N GLN A 186 -18.87 -3.42 0.73
CA GLN A 186 -19.08 -2.01 0.98
C GLN A 186 -17.76 -1.26 0.93
N VAL A 187 -17.65 -0.27 0.07
CA VAL A 187 -16.52 0.66 0.02
C VAL A 187 -16.84 1.85 0.92
N TYR A 188 -15.83 2.29 1.64
CA TYR A 188 -15.84 3.47 2.47
C TYR A 188 -14.84 4.49 1.95
N GLU A 189 -15.13 5.75 2.23
CA GLU A 189 -14.27 6.89 1.96
C GLU A 189 -13.90 7.57 3.27
N TYR A 190 -12.62 7.87 3.45
CA TYR A 190 -12.12 8.76 4.49
C TYR A 190 -11.62 10.04 3.84
N ASP A 191 -12.21 11.16 4.17
CA ASP A 191 -11.78 12.47 3.71
C ASP A 191 -10.62 12.96 4.60
N THR A 192 -9.45 13.17 4.00
CA THR A 192 -8.22 13.50 4.74
C THR A 192 -8.17 14.94 5.26
N GLU A 193 -9.00 15.82 4.73
CA GLU A 193 -9.09 17.22 5.19
C GLU A 193 -10.04 17.36 6.37
N THR A 194 -11.20 16.70 6.28
CA THR A 194 -12.24 16.82 7.31
C THR A 194 -12.16 15.73 8.39
N GLY A 195 -11.43 14.65 8.12
CA GLY A 195 -11.35 13.49 9.00
C GLY A 195 -12.64 12.65 9.06
N LYS A 196 -13.57 12.85 8.14
CA LYS A 196 -14.87 12.15 8.13
C LYS A 196 -14.86 10.90 7.28
N GLU A 197 -15.49 9.85 7.80
CA GLU A 197 -15.79 8.63 7.04
C GLU A 197 -17.19 8.70 6.44
N SER A 198 -17.39 8.13 5.27
CA SER A 198 -18.68 7.95 4.63
C SER A 198 -18.73 6.64 3.83
N GLU A 199 -19.94 6.06 3.73
CA GLU A 199 -20.17 4.94 2.83
C GLU A 199 -20.20 5.41 1.37
N LYS A 200 -19.70 4.57 0.50
CA LYS A 200 -19.73 4.74 -0.96
C LYS A 200 -20.40 3.54 -1.63
N ASP A 201 -20.10 3.32 -2.89
CA ASP A 201 -20.71 2.27 -3.68
C ASP A 201 -20.34 0.86 -3.20
N VAL A 202 -21.18 -0.10 -3.52
CA VAL A 202 -20.90 -1.52 -3.32
C VAL A 202 -20.15 -2.04 -4.54
N VAL A 203 -18.95 -2.57 -4.32
CA VAL A 203 -18.18 -3.26 -5.36
C VAL A 203 -18.70 -4.69 -5.49
N LYS A 204 -19.25 -5.05 -6.65
CA LYS A 204 -19.69 -6.42 -6.91
C LYS A 204 -18.48 -7.37 -6.95
N LYS A 205 -18.74 -8.59 -6.47
CA LYS A 205 -17.77 -9.68 -6.53
C LYS A 205 -17.59 -10.16 -7.96
#